data_098a78986a77379c57f163ed709e9950
#
_entry.id   098a78986a77379c57f163ed709e9950
#
_cell.length_a   1.000
_cell.length_b   1.000
_cell.length_c   1.000
_cell.angle_alpha   90.00
_cell.angle_beta   90.00
_cell.angle_gamma   90.00
#
_symmetry.space_group_name_H-M   'P 1'
#
loop_
_entity.id
_entity.type
_entity.pdbx_description
1 polymer ?
#
loop_
_entity_poly.entity_id
_entity_poly.type
_entity_poly.pdbx_seq_one_letter_code
_entity_poly.pdbx_strand_id
1 'polypeptide(L)'
;IPNGLDISRAAPLLCAGITTYSPLRTWNVGPGTRVGVIGLGGLGHMAVKLAVGLGANVTILSRSKNKETDALELGAHRLLDTSDTEAMQHALNGFDVILDTVPVRHDINPYIPLLDIDGTLVVVGQLGLLEEQFTVPMIMGRRRIAGSMIGGIAETQEMLNFCARQNILPDCEMIRMDQINEAFERLERSDVRYRFVIDMSTL
;
A
#
# COMPACT_ATOMS: atom_id res chain seq x y z
N ILE A 1 -13.40 11.49 14.33
CA ILE A 1 -13.80 10.83 13.07
C ILE A 1 -14.84 11.74 12.42
N PRO A 2 -14.68 12.12 11.15
CA PRO A 2 -15.59 13.02 10.44
C PRO A 2 -16.98 12.37 10.25
N ASN A 3 -18.01 13.24 10.19
CA ASN A 3 -19.35 12.82 9.85
C ASN A 3 -19.37 12.23 8.43
N GLY A 4 -20.14 11.16 8.24
CA GLY A 4 -20.25 10.47 6.94
C GLY A 4 -19.25 9.35 6.72
N LEU A 5 -18.27 9.16 7.61
CA LEU A 5 -17.40 7.99 7.59
C LEU A 5 -18.03 6.86 8.42
N ASP A 6 -18.13 5.66 7.86
CA ASP A 6 -18.63 4.49 8.60
C ASP A 6 -17.65 4.12 9.72
N ILE A 7 -18.06 4.40 10.97
CA ILE A 7 -17.24 4.22 12.16
C ILE A 7 -16.94 2.74 12.43
N SER A 8 -17.83 1.82 12.03
CA SER A 8 -17.65 0.38 12.22
C SER A 8 -16.44 -0.15 11.43
N ARG A 9 -16.07 0.53 10.34
CA ARG A 9 -14.97 0.17 9.45
C ARG A 9 -13.79 1.14 9.53
N ALA A 10 -13.84 2.16 10.38
CA ALA A 10 -12.83 3.21 10.41
C ALA A 10 -11.52 2.82 11.12
N ALA A 11 -11.55 1.81 12.01
CA ALA A 11 -10.40 1.44 12.83
C ALA A 11 -9.12 1.18 12.02
N PRO A 12 -9.12 0.43 10.89
CA PRO A 12 -7.92 0.21 10.10
C PRO A 12 -7.35 1.47 9.44
N LEU A 13 -8.13 2.54 9.27
CA LEU A 13 -7.64 3.82 8.75
C LEU A 13 -6.60 4.44 9.68
N LEU A 14 -6.74 4.24 11.00
CA LEU A 14 -5.83 4.78 12.02
C LEU A 14 -4.47 4.08 12.06
N CYS A 15 -4.30 3.02 11.28
CA CYS A 15 -3.03 2.32 11.10
C CYS A 15 -2.69 2.22 9.59
N ALA A 16 -3.35 1.32 8.86
CA ALA A 16 -3.06 1.09 7.44
C ALA A 16 -3.36 2.32 6.57
N GLY A 17 -4.41 3.07 6.90
CA GLY A 17 -4.76 4.30 6.18
C GLY A 17 -3.66 5.35 6.30
N ILE A 18 -3.33 5.78 7.51
CA ILE A 18 -2.33 6.83 7.71
C ILE A 18 -0.92 6.40 7.28
N THR A 19 -0.54 5.13 7.51
CA THR A 19 0.78 4.60 7.09
C THR A 19 0.99 4.69 5.58
N THR A 20 -0.07 4.55 4.79
CA THR A 20 0.01 4.63 3.34
C THR A 20 -0.32 6.03 2.80
N TYR A 21 -1.14 6.80 3.49
CA TYR A 21 -1.48 8.18 3.13
C TYR A 21 -0.30 9.14 3.30
N SER A 22 0.40 9.07 4.43
CA SER A 22 1.51 9.95 4.75
C SER A 22 2.60 9.99 3.66
N PRO A 23 3.14 8.84 3.20
CA PRO A 23 4.10 8.87 2.10
C PRO A 23 3.51 9.37 0.77
N LEU A 24 2.25 9.06 0.44
CA LEU A 24 1.62 9.58 -0.76
C LEU A 24 1.57 11.12 -0.74
N ARG A 25 1.32 11.73 0.41
CA ARG A 25 1.34 13.19 0.57
C ARG A 25 2.75 13.75 0.56
N THR A 26 3.69 13.11 1.26
CA THR A 26 5.09 13.54 1.35
C THR A 26 5.75 13.62 -0.03
N TRP A 27 5.45 12.67 -0.91
CA TRP A 27 5.97 12.63 -2.29
C TRP A 27 5.01 13.24 -3.32
N ASN A 28 4.05 14.07 -2.88
CA ASN A 28 3.14 14.85 -3.73
C ASN A 28 2.38 14.00 -4.76
N VAL A 29 1.94 12.80 -4.37
CA VAL A 29 1.13 11.94 -5.24
C VAL A 29 -0.19 12.61 -5.57
N GLY A 30 -0.54 12.65 -6.85
CA GLY A 30 -1.74 13.27 -7.38
C GLY A 30 -1.98 12.92 -8.84
N PRO A 31 -2.82 13.69 -9.56
CA PRO A 31 -3.11 13.45 -10.97
C PRO A 31 -1.84 13.41 -11.82
N GLY A 32 -1.71 12.34 -12.63
CA GLY A 32 -0.55 12.11 -13.48
C GLY A 32 0.63 11.39 -12.81
N THR A 33 0.66 11.25 -11.48
CA THR A 33 1.69 10.48 -10.79
C THR A 33 1.52 8.99 -11.04
N ARG A 34 2.60 8.30 -11.38
CA ARG A 34 2.65 6.84 -11.60
C ARG A 34 3.12 6.17 -10.31
N VAL A 35 2.22 5.46 -9.67
CA VAL A 35 2.46 4.81 -8.38
C VAL A 35 2.52 3.30 -8.54
N GLY A 36 3.62 2.70 -8.08
CA GLY A 36 3.74 1.26 -7.86
C GLY A 36 3.41 0.89 -6.41
N VAL A 37 2.69 -0.19 -6.20
CA VAL A 37 2.46 -0.74 -4.85
C VAL A 37 2.95 -2.17 -4.82
N ILE A 38 4.02 -2.44 -4.06
CA ILE A 38 4.54 -3.80 -3.87
C ILE A 38 3.73 -4.48 -2.76
N GLY A 39 3.08 -5.58 -3.14
CA GLY A 39 2.24 -6.36 -2.24
C GLY A 39 0.79 -5.89 -2.17
N LEU A 40 -0.13 -6.83 -2.02
CA LEU A 40 -1.56 -6.59 -1.87
C LEU A 40 -2.06 -7.31 -0.62
N GLY A 41 -1.95 -6.65 0.48
CA GLY A 41 -2.36 -7.07 1.82
C GLY A 41 -3.00 -5.91 2.57
N GLY A 42 -2.97 -5.98 3.92
CA GLY A 42 -3.60 -4.97 4.76
C GLY A 42 -3.11 -3.53 4.60
N LEU A 43 -1.85 -3.29 4.21
CA LEU A 43 -1.34 -1.96 3.81
C LEU A 43 -1.60 -1.71 2.33
N GLY A 44 -1.27 -2.69 1.46
CA GLY A 44 -1.33 -2.53 0.01
C GLY A 44 -2.72 -2.14 -0.51
N HIS A 45 -3.80 -2.75 0.02
CA HIS A 45 -5.15 -2.39 -0.41
C HIS A 45 -5.49 -0.92 -0.09
N MET A 46 -5.05 -0.41 1.07
CA MET A 46 -5.24 1.01 1.42
C MET A 46 -4.36 1.92 0.57
N ALA A 47 -3.12 1.52 0.29
CA ALA A 47 -2.24 2.25 -0.62
C ALA A 47 -2.88 2.45 -2.00
N VAL A 48 -3.48 1.39 -2.57
CA VAL A 48 -4.20 1.46 -3.84
C VAL A 48 -5.37 2.45 -3.74
N LYS A 49 -6.29 2.24 -2.81
CA LYS A 49 -7.50 3.06 -2.66
C LYS A 49 -7.16 4.54 -2.47
N LEU A 50 -6.18 4.84 -1.64
CA LEU A 50 -5.77 6.22 -1.34
C LEU A 50 -5.04 6.87 -2.54
N ALA A 51 -4.13 6.15 -3.20
CA ALA A 51 -3.43 6.67 -4.37
C ALA A 51 -4.40 6.92 -5.54
N VAL A 52 -5.35 6.01 -5.79
CA VAL A 52 -6.43 6.20 -6.78
C VAL A 52 -7.30 7.39 -6.40
N GLY A 53 -7.70 7.50 -5.14
CA GLY A 53 -8.48 8.64 -4.65
C GLY A 53 -7.77 9.98 -4.80
N LEU A 54 -6.43 10.00 -4.74
CA LEU A 54 -5.59 11.17 -5.04
C LEU A 54 -5.44 11.45 -6.55
N GLY A 55 -5.94 10.57 -7.42
CA GLY A 55 -5.89 10.73 -8.88
C GLY A 55 -4.65 10.15 -9.55
N ALA A 56 -3.86 9.34 -8.86
CA ALA A 56 -2.67 8.70 -9.41
C ALA A 56 -3.01 7.53 -10.35
N ASN A 57 -2.09 7.22 -11.27
CA ASN A 57 -2.11 5.98 -12.04
C ASN A 57 -1.43 4.87 -11.22
N VAL A 58 -2.18 3.89 -10.75
CA VAL A 58 -1.73 2.89 -9.79
C VAL A 58 -1.51 1.54 -10.44
N THR A 59 -0.33 0.96 -10.22
CA THR A 59 0.03 -0.40 -10.63
C THR A 59 0.38 -1.24 -9.40
N ILE A 60 -0.24 -2.41 -9.25
CA ILE A 60 0.20 -3.40 -8.27
C ILE A 60 1.41 -4.16 -8.82
N LEU A 61 2.45 -4.28 -8.02
CA LEU A 61 3.64 -5.08 -8.29
C LEU A 61 3.52 -6.39 -7.48
N SER A 62 3.30 -7.51 -8.15
CA SER A 62 3.01 -8.81 -7.52
C SER A 62 3.72 -9.95 -8.23
N ARG A 63 4.19 -10.93 -7.47
CA ARG A 63 4.74 -12.19 -8.01
C ARG A 63 3.66 -13.17 -8.49
N SER A 64 2.38 -12.81 -8.38
CA SER A 64 1.26 -13.69 -8.70
C SER A 64 0.16 -12.93 -9.41
N LYS A 65 -0.22 -13.40 -10.59
CA LYS A 65 -1.35 -12.89 -11.37
C LYS A 65 -2.70 -13.17 -10.70
N ASN A 66 -2.78 -14.12 -9.77
CA ASN A 66 -4.03 -14.47 -9.08
C ASN A 66 -4.66 -13.30 -8.30
N LYS A 67 -3.91 -12.24 -8.06
CA LYS A 67 -4.38 -11.01 -7.39
C LYS A 67 -4.87 -9.93 -8.35
N GLU A 68 -4.90 -10.19 -9.65
CA GLU A 68 -5.24 -9.16 -10.64
C GLU A 68 -6.68 -8.69 -10.50
N THR A 69 -7.63 -9.61 -10.36
CA THR A 69 -9.04 -9.26 -10.14
C THR A 69 -9.20 -8.39 -8.90
N ASP A 70 -8.60 -8.79 -7.78
CA ASP A 70 -8.64 -8.01 -6.54
C ASP A 70 -8.01 -6.63 -6.69
N ALA A 71 -6.88 -6.54 -7.41
CA ALA A 71 -6.20 -5.27 -7.66
C ALA A 71 -7.09 -4.30 -8.44
N LEU A 72 -7.75 -4.78 -9.51
CA LEU A 72 -8.65 -3.98 -10.34
C LEU A 72 -9.92 -3.58 -9.57
N GLU A 73 -10.50 -4.46 -8.77
CA GLU A 73 -11.65 -4.16 -7.91
C GLU A 73 -11.35 -3.07 -6.87
N LEU A 74 -10.11 -3.00 -6.38
CA LEU A 74 -9.64 -1.94 -5.48
C LEU A 74 -9.40 -0.60 -6.21
N GLY A 75 -9.48 -0.59 -7.54
CA GLY A 75 -9.30 0.58 -8.38
C GLY A 75 -7.90 0.71 -8.99
N ALA A 76 -6.99 -0.24 -8.81
CA ALA A 76 -5.72 -0.22 -9.53
C ALA A 76 -5.94 -0.28 -11.05
N HIS A 77 -5.08 0.37 -11.81
CA HIS A 77 -5.20 0.43 -13.27
C HIS A 77 -4.65 -0.82 -13.94
N ARG A 78 -3.70 -1.49 -13.30
CA ARG A 78 -3.11 -2.74 -13.78
C ARG A 78 -2.37 -3.49 -12.66
N LEU A 79 -2.05 -4.75 -12.94
CA LEU A 79 -1.09 -5.53 -12.17
C LEU A 79 0.13 -5.83 -13.06
N LEU A 80 1.33 -5.63 -12.53
CA LEU A 80 2.61 -6.05 -13.12
C LEU A 80 3.08 -7.32 -12.41
N ASP A 81 3.20 -8.41 -13.17
CA ASP A 81 3.80 -9.66 -12.69
C ASP A 81 5.32 -9.48 -12.57
N THR A 82 5.82 -9.42 -11.36
CA THR A 82 7.25 -9.20 -11.09
C THR A 82 8.10 -10.47 -11.28
N SER A 83 7.50 -11.61 -11.56
CA SER A 83 8.18 -12.84 -11.98
C SER A 83 8.42 -12.89 -13.50
N ASP A 84 7.75 -12.05 -14.26
CA ASP A 84 7.88 -11.92 -15.71
C ASP A 84 8.98 -10.90 -16.04
N THR A 85 10.13 -11.41 -16.50
CA THR A 85 11.29 -10.57 -16.81
C THR A 85 11.02 -9.60 -17.95
N GLU A 86 10.24 -9.99 -18.96
CA GLU A 86 9.91 -9.10 -20.08
C GLU A 86 8.98 -7.97 -19.63
N ALA A 87 7.96 -8.28 -18.82
CA ALA A 87 7.08 -7.28 -18.24
C ALA A 87 7.85 -6.28 -17.35
N MET A 88 8.81 -6.75 -16.56
CA MET A 88 9.69 -5.90 -15.75
C MET A 88 10.58 -4.99 -16.60
N GLN A 89 11.12 -5.50 -17.72
CA GLN A 89 11.90 -4.69 -18.65
C GLN A 89 11.06 -3.57 -19.30
N HIS A 90 9.84 -3.86 -19.69
CA HIS A 90 8.91 -2.84 -20.23
C HIS A 90 8.45 -1.80 -19.20
N ALA A 91 8.58 -2.11 -17.91
CA ALA A 91 8.19 -1.23 -16.82
C ALA A 91 9.34 -0.32 -16.32
N LEU A 92 10.55 -0.43 -16.90
CA LEU A 92 11.69 0.43 -16.54
C LEU A 92 11.34 1.92 -16.68
N ASN A 93 11.76 2.74 -15.70
CA ASN A 93 11.46 4.17 -15.61
C ASN A 93 9.95 4.49 -15.63
N GLY A 94 9.13 3.54 -15.19
CA GLY A 94 7.67 3.63 -15.26
C GLY A 94 6.99 4.22 -14.03
N PHE A 95 7.72 4.50 -12.93
CA PHE A 95 7.12 4.91 -11.66
C PHE A 95 7.81 6.13 -11.06
N ASP A 96 7.03 7.06 -10.56
CA ASP A 96 7.49 8.23 -9.81
C ASP A 96 7.65 7.88 -8.32
N VAL A 97 6.75 7.05 -7.80
CA VAL A 97 6.76 6.57 -6.41
C VAL A 97 6.41 5.07 -6.39
N ILE A 98 7.17 4.31 -5.63
CA ILE A 98 6.83 2.91 -5.32
C ILE A 98 6.69 2.78 -3.80
N LEU A 99 5.52 2.29 -3.34
CA LEU A 99 5.29 1.95 -1.94
C LEU A 99 5.54 0.46 -1.72
N ASP A 100 6.51 0.14 -0.88
CA ASP A 100 6.77 -1.24 -0.46
C ASP A 100 5.99 -1.56 0.82
N THR A 101 4.94 -2.38 0.67
CA THR A 101 4.03 -2.76 1.75
C THR A 101 4.25 -4.19 2.27
N VAL A 102 5.28 -4.88 1.77
CA VAL A 102 5.57 -6.27 2.15
C VAL A 102 6.21 -6.32 3.54
N PRO A 103 5.64 -7.09 4.49
CA PRO A 103 6.10 -7.06 5.89
C PRO A 103 7.31 -7.96 6.18
N VAL A 104 7.76 -8.72 5.19
CA VAL A 104 8.87 -9.66 5.34
C VAL A 104 10.08 -9.21 4.53
N ARG A 105 11.27 -9.64 4.97
CA ARG A 105 12.51 -9.38 4.24
C ARG A 105 12.42 -9.93 2.82
N HIS A 106 12.74 -9.10 1.85
CA HIS A 106 12.78 -9.44 0.42
C HIS A 106 13.73 -8.50 -0.32
N ASP A 107 14.18 -8.92 -1.50
CA ASP A 107 15.05 -8.11 -2.34
C ASP A 107 14.25 -6.99 -3.02
N ILE A 108 14.66 -5.74 -2.77
CA ILE A 108 14.07 -4.55 -3.40
C ILE A 108 14.86 -4.07 -4.62
N ASN A 109 16.04 -4.64 -4.92
CA ASN A 109 16.87 -4.25 -6.05
C ASN A 109 16.14 -4.32 -7.41
N PRO A 110 15.29 -5.32 -7.69
CA PRO A 110 14.55 -5.38 -8.95
C PRO A 110 13.60 -4.21 -9.19
N TYR A 111 13.16 -3.53 -8.13
CA TYR A 111 12.21 -2.42 -8.23
C TYR A 111 12.87 -1.06 -8.41
N ILE A 112 14.15 -0.90 -8.06
CA ILE A 112 14.85 0.38 -8.19
C ILE A 112 14.93 0.86 -9.65
N PRO A 113 15.24 0.01 -10.65
CA PRO A 113 15.25 0.44 -12.06
C PRO A 113 13.86 0.79 -12.62
N LEU A 114 12.79 0.35 -11.95
CA LEU A 114 11.42 0.71 -12.36
C LEU A 114 11.07 2.16 -12.04
N LEU A 115 11.77 2.77 -11.07
CA LEU A 115 11.60 4.18 -10.78
C LEU A 115 12.12 5.04 -11.94
N ASP A 116 11.41 6.12 -12.21
CA ASP A 116 11.89 7.16 -13.12
C ASP A 116 13.00 8.01 -12.48
N ILE A 117 13.51 8.99 -13.20
CA ILE A 117 14.47 9.97 -12.69
C ILE A 117 13.83 10.69 -11.49
N ASP A 118 14.60 10.86 -10.41
CA ASP A 118 14.15 11.42 -9.12
C ASP A 118 13.08 10.60 -8.39
N GLY A 119 12.73 9.42 -8.88
CA GLY A 119 11.74 8.54 -8.28
C GLY A 119 12.15 8.03 -6.89
N THR A 120 11.16 7.66 -6.09
CA THR A 120 11.38 7.21 -4.71
C THR A 120 10.67 5.88 -4.45
N LEU A 121 11.43 4.90 -3.92
CA LEU A 121 10.87 3.71 -3.29
C LEU A 121 10.74 3.97 -1.79
N VAL A 122 9.52 3.84 -1.27
CA VAL A 122 9.22 4.10 0.14
C VAL A 122 8.87 2.80 0.85
N VAL A 123 9.70 2.41 1.82
CA VAL A 123 9.49 1.23 2.65
C VAL A 123 8.54 1.61 3.79
N VAL A 124 7.39 0.92 3.84
CA VAL A 124 6.37 1.09 4.90
C VAL A 124 5.99 -0.24 5.58
N GLY A 125 6.28 -1.37 4.94
CA GLY A 125 5.87 -2.69 5.42
C GLY A 125 6.94 -3.44 6.20
N GLN A 126 8.19 -3.32 5.81
CA GLN A 126 9.29 -4.10 6.37
C GLN A 126 9.95 -3.40 7.57
N LEU A 127 10.03 -4.11 8.70
CA LEU A 127 10.81 -3.70 9.86
C LEU A 127 12.01 -4.65 9.99
N GLY A 128 13.20 -4.19 9.63
CA GLY A 128 14.41 -5.03 9.72
C GLY A 128 15.50 -4.60 8.74
N LEU A 129 16.39 -5.54 8.42
CA LEU A 129 17.51 -5.30 7.52
C LEU A 129 17.06 -5.36 6.05
N LEU A 130 17.48 -4.37 5.27
CA LEU A 130 17.42 -4.44 3.83
C LEU A 130 18.54 -5.35 3.29
N GLU A 131 18.32 -5.93 2.11
CA GLU A 131 19.36 -6.62 1.35
C GLU A 131 20.43 -5.62 0.89
N GLU A 132 21.60 -6.14 0.46
CA GLU A 132 22.63 -5.34 -0.18
C GLU A 132 22.06 -4.60 -1.41
N GLN A 133 22.38 -3.33 -1.53
CA GLN A 133 21.81 -2.48 -2.57
C GLN A 133 22.80 -2.22 -3.72
N PHE A 134 22.33 -2.39 -4.96
CA PHE A 134 23.07 -1.96 -6.14
C PHE A 134 22.96 -0.43 -6.32
N THR A 135 24.05 0.28 -6.18
CA THR A 135 24.07 1.75 -6.23
C THR A 135 23.96 2.33 -7.65
N VAL A 136 24.37 1.59 -8.67
CA VAL A 136 24.37 2.08 -10.06
C VAL A 136 22.99 2.54 -10.52
N PRO A 137 21.90 1.77 -10.37
CA PRO A 137 20.57 2.23 -10.74
C PRO A 137 20.12 3.47 -9.96
N MET A 138 20.55 3.62 -8.72
CA MET A 138 20.25 4.80 -7.90
C MET A 138 20.95 6.05 -8.44
N ILE A 139 22.26 5.95 -8.69
CA ILE A 139 23.10 7.06 -9.17
C ILE A 139 22.62 7.54 -10.54
N MET A 140 22.38 6.60 -11.48
CA MET A 140 21.99 6.91 -12.87
C MET A 140 20.66 7.69 -12.97
N GLY A 141 19.74 7.47 -12.05
CA GLY A 141 18.41 8.10 -12.06
C GLY A 141 18.16 9.07 -10.91
N ARG A 142 19.17 9.39 -10.06
CA ARG A 142 18.96 10.12 -8.78
C ARG A 142 17.84 9.55 -7.93
N ARG A 143 17.66 8.22 -7.99
CA ARG A 143 16.61 7.49 -7.31
C ARG A 143 16.89 7.37 -5.83
N ARG A 144 15.84 7.26 -5.03
CA ARG A 144 15.91 7.25 -3.58
C ARG A 144 15.22 6.03 -3.00
N ILE A 145 15.76 5.53 -1.89
CA ILE A 145 15.07 4.64 -0.97
C ILE A 145 14.80 5.45 0.29
N ALA A 146 13.56 5.47 0.72
CA ALA A 146 13.11 6.21 1.89
C ALA A 146 12.25 5.32 2.79
N GLY A 147 12.13 5.69 4.05
CA GLY A 147 11.20 5.07 5.00
C GLY A 147 10.09 6.03 5.36
N SER A 148 8.92 5.49 5.68
CA SER A 148 7.82 6.24 6.26
C SER A 148 7.11 5.38 7.30
N MET A 149 6.81 5.95 8.46
CA MET A 149 6.17 5.23 9.55
C MET A 149 5.00 6.03 10.10
N ILE A 150 3.80 5.51 9.88
CA ILE A 150 2.53 6.14 10.33
C ILE A 150 2.44 7.60 9.84
N GLY A 151 1.90 8.50 10.65
CA GLY A 151 1.81 9.94 10.44
C GLY A 151 1.38 10.65 11.72
N GLY A 152 1.49 11.97 11.75
CA GLY A 152 1.07 12.79 12.88
C GLY A 152 -0.45 12.86 13.03
N ILE A 153 -0.93 13.37 14.18
CA ILE A 153 -2.37 13.50 14.48
C ILE A 153 -3.08 14.39 13.46
N ALA A 154 -2.47 15.51 13.09
CA ALA A 154 -3.05 16.44 12.11
C ALA A 154 -3.19 15.79 10.72
N GLU A 155 -2.18 15.06 10.28
CA GLU A 155 -2.18 14.32 9.02
C GLU A 155 -3.18 13.16 9.05
N THR A 156 -3.31 12.47 10.19
CA THR A 156 -4.33 11.44 10.38
C THR A 156 -5.74 12.04 10.25
N GLN A 157 -5.98 13.23 10.83
CA GLN A 157 -7.28 13.90 10.67
C GLN A 157 -7.52 14.35 9.22
N GLU A 158 -6.49 14.84 8.51
CA GLU A 158 -6.57 15.15 7.07
C GLU A 158 -6.96 13.91 6.27
N MET A 159 -6.28 12.78 6.51
CA MET A 159 -6.56 11.50 5.86
C MET A 159 -8.00 11.03 6.12
N LEU A 160 -8.50 11.09 7.37
CA LEU A 160 -9.87 10.73 7.69
C LEU A 160 -10.88 11.62 6.97
N ASN A 161 -10.63 12.93 6.91
CA ASN A 161 -11.46 13.87 6.17
C ASN A 161 -11.44 13.58 4.65
N PHE A 162 -10.28 13.22 4.12
CA PHE A 162 -10.13 12.81 2.73
C PHE A 162 -10.93 11.53 2.44
N CYS A 163 -10.79 10.51 3.28
CA CYS A 163 -11.54 9.25 3.16
C CYS A 163 -13.06 9.48 3.19
N ALA A 164 -13.53 10.34 4.09
CA ALA A 164 -14.96 10.68 4.18
C ALA A 164 -15.47 11.36 2.89
N ARG A 165 -14.70 12.32 2.34
CA ARG A 165 -15.10 13.02 1.09
C ARG A 165 -15.09 12.11 -0.13
N GLN A 166 -14.15 11.18 -0.19
CA GLN A 166 -13.96 10.27 -1.33
C GLN A 166 -14.69 8.94 -1.17
N ASN A 167 -15.40 8.73 -0.05
CA ASN A 167 -16.02 7.46 0.30
C ASN A 167 -15.03 6.28 0.28
N ILE A 168 -13.81 6.50 0.79
CA ILE A 168 -12.77 5.48 0.88
C ILE A 168 -12.84 4.80 2.25
N LEU A 169 -13.10 3.50 2.25
CA LEU A 169 -13.10 2.66 3.44
C LEU A 169 -12.20 1.44 3.22
N PRO A 170 -11.60 0.91 4.29
CA PRO A 170 -10.88 -0.35 4.19
C PRO A 170 -11.84 -1.51 3.91
N ASP A 171 -11.36 -2.50 3.16
CA ASP A 171 -12.03 -3.77 3.07
C ASP A 171 -11.68 -4.59 4.30
N CYS A 172 -12.69 -4.94 5.07
CA CYS A 172 -12.52 -5.63 6.34
C CYS A 172 -13.68 -6.60 6.60
N GLU A 173 -13.37 -7.66 7.32
CA GLU A 173 -14.31 -8.62 7.85
C GLU A 173 -14.61 -8.26 9.32
N MET A 174 -15.88 -8.12 9.65
CA MET A 174 -16.32 -7.92 11.05
C MET A 174 -16.31 -9.27 11.77
N ILE A 175 -15.68 -9.30 12.93
CA ILE A 175 -15.63 -10.49 13.78
C ILE A 175 -16.14 -10.17 15.20
N ARG A 176 -16.62 -11.21 15.88
CA ARG A 176 -16.94 -11.13 17.30
C ARG A 176 -15.66 -11.22 18.15
N MET A 177 -15.73 -10.79 19.39
CA MET A 177 -14.61 -10.86 20.33
C MET A 177 -14.13 -12.30 20.56
N ASP A 178 -15.04 -13.28 20.61
CA ASP A 178 -14.72 -14.70 20.82
C ASP A 178 -14.05 -15.37 19.61
N GLN A 179 -14.01 -14.72 18.44
CA GLN A 179 -13.40 -15.23 17.20
C GLN A 179 -11.94 -14.77 16.98
N ILE A 180 -11.34 -14.07 17.95
CA ILE A 180 -9.98 -13.50 17.80
C ILE A 180 -8.93 -14.56 17.47
N ASN A 181 -8.98 -15.72 18.15
CA ASN A 181 -7.97 -16.78 17.93
C ASN A 181 -8.09 -17.37 16.52
N GLU A 182 -9.32 -17.61 16.04
CA GLU A 182 -9.57 -18.05 14.66
C GLU A 182 -9.08 -17.01 13.65
N ALA A 183 -9.32 -15.72 13.91
CA ALA A 183 -8.85 -14.64 13.06
C ALA A 183 -7.31 -14.59 12.97
N PHE A 184 -6.59 -14.83 14.07
CA PHE A 184 -5.12 -14.94 14.03
C PHE A 184 -4.64 -16.12 13.17
N GLU A 185 -5.25 -17.29 13.29
CA GLU A 185 -4.92 -18.45 12.46
C GLU A 185 -5.17 -18.17 10.96
N ARG A 186 -6.24 -17.45 10.65
CA ARG A 186 -6.54 -17.02 9.27
C ARG A 186 -5.53 -15.99 8.77
N LEU A 187 -5.09 -15.03 9.61
CA LEU A 187 -4.04 -14.07 9.27
C LEU A 187 -2.72 -14.76 8.93
N GLU A 188 -2.31 -15.77 9.70
CA GLU A 188 -1.08 -16.55 9.44
C GLU A 188 -1.13 -17.24 8.07
N ARG A 189 -2.31 -17.70 7.65
CA ARG A 189 -2.54 -18.31 6.34
C ARG A 189 -2.81 -17.30 5.21
N SER A 190 -2.77 -15.99 5.53
CA SER A 190 -3.16 -14.91 4.60
C SER A 190 -4.59 -15.03 4.06
N ASP A 191 -5.48 -15.63 4.85
CA ASP A 191 -6.90 -15.85 4.55
C ASP A 191 -7.74 -14.72 5.14
N VAL A 192 -7.59 -13.52 4.60
CA VAL A 192 -8.38 -12.34 4.97
C VAL A 192 -8.38 -11.28 3.86
N ARG A 193 -9.50 -10.61 3.66
CA ARG A 193 -9.65 -9.51 2.68
C ARG A 193 -10.14 -8.23 3.37
N TYR A 194 -9.26 -7.38 3.89
CA TYR A 194 -7.80 -7.46 4.08
C TYR A 194 -7.46 -7.23 5.55
N ARG A 195 -8.46 -6.94 6.36
CA ARG A 195 -8.37 -6.68 7.79
C ARG A 195 -9.53 -7.29 8.53
N PHE A 196 -9.31 -7.74 9.76
CA PHE A 196 -10.38 -8.01 10.70
C PHE A 196 -10.67 -6.77 11.54
N VAL A 197 -11.95 -6.52 11.81
CA VAL A 197 -12.39 -5.51 12.77
C VAL A 197 -13.28 -6.21 13.80
N ILE A 198 -12.96 -6.03 15.07
CA ILE A 198 -13.69 -6.65 16.17
C ILE A 198 -14.89 -5.78 16.51
N ASP A 199 -16.08 -6.37 16.51
CA ASP A 199 -17.26 -5.72 17.04
C ASP A 199 -17.23 -5.76 18.58
N MET A 200 -16.93 -4.60 19.19
CA MET A 200 -16.81 -4.46 20.64
C MET A 200 -18.13 -4.62 21.38
N SER A 201 -19.27 -4.58 20.70
CA SER A 201 -20.58 -4.87 21.33
C SER A 201 -20.76 -6.34 21.68
N THR A 202 -19.84 -7.20 21.24
CA THR A 202 -19.85 -8.66 21.49
C THR A 202 -18.97 -9.09 22.68
N LEU A 203 -18.50 -8.12 23.49
CA LEU A 203 -17.78 -8.34 24.74
C LEU A 203 -18.68 -8.97 25.80
#